data_6d5e81772945603f20c793d3275463dc
#
_entry.id   6d5e81772945603f20c793d3275463dc
#
_cell.length_a   1.000
_cell.length_b   1.000
_cell.length_c   1.000
_cell.angle_alpha   90.00
_cell.angle_beta   90.00
_cell.angle_gamma   90.00
#
_symmetry.space_group_name_H-M   'P 1'
#
loop_
_entity.id
_entity.type
_entity.pdbx_description
1 polymer ?
#
loop_
_entity_poly.entity_id
_entity_poly.type
_entity_poly.pdbx_seq_one_letter_code
_entity_poly.pdbx_strand_id
1 'polypeptide(L)'
;SSKVSVSGIDHNGMLQEISMTWVSKRVPREYMNTIQPVIFDRAMDVLGKVAERRLRAILEKEGIPVADVSYIRESADEGPGDDMFTMCVTVGSDDVSSARELMSGVMCSIDSDGVSVEEYLLAEADYMNGLRRESALPYRANAAYVDRCISAFLYNSVLSSSKQIYALHTARELPDSVRCRLFNDVAAALIYPFDSESV
;
A
#
# COMPACT_ATOMS: atom_id res chain seq x y z
N SER A 1 5.73 1.87 -14.65
CA SER A 1 5.89 0.48 -15.15
C SER A 1 5.52 -0.49 -14.04
N SER A 2 4.87 -1.58 -14.41
CA SER A 2 4.52 -2.67 -13.49
C SER A 2 5.43 -3.87 -13.74
N LYS A 3 5.69 -4.65 -12.69
CA LYS A 3 6.52 -5.86 -12.76
C LYS A 3 5.89 -6.97 -11.93
N VAL A 4 5.87 -8.18 -12.49
CA VAL A 4 5.52 -9.41 -11.75
C VAL A 4 6.79 -10.22 -11.53
N SER A 5 6.98 -10.74 -10.33
CA SER A 5 8.05 -11.69 -10.03
C SER A 5 7.53 -12.85 -9.18
N VAL A 6 8.18 -13.99 -9.32
CA VAL A 6 7.94 -15.18 -8.49
C VAL A 6 9.27 -15.63 -7.91
N SER A 7 9.33 -15.86 -6.61
CA SER A 7 10.54 -16.30 -5.92
C SER A 7 10.23 -17.40 -4.91
N GLY A 8 11.15 -18.38 -4.79
CA GLY A 8 11.08 -19.39 -3.74
C GLY A 8 11.48 -18.80 -2.39
N ILE A 9 10.73 -19.12 -1.33
CA ILE A 9 10.98 -18.61 0.03
C ILE A 9 11.68 -19.65 0.89
N ASP A 10 11.37 -20.93 0.69
CA ASP A 10 11.92 -22.02 1.49
C ASP A 10 13.02 -22.80 0.75
N HIS A 11 13.89 -23.48 1.53
CA HIS A 11 14.99 -24.28 0.99
C HIS A 11 14.49 -25.51 0.18
N ASN A 12 13.24 -25.90 0.33
CA ASN A 12 12.65 -27.06 -0.35
C ASN A 12 11.85 -26.66 -1.59
N GLY A 13 11.66 -25.35 -1.86
CA GLY A 13 10.88 -24.84 -2.99
C GLY A 13 9.39 -25.12 -2.91
N MET A 14 8.88 -25.48 -1.71
CA MET A 14 7.48 -25.81 -1.49
C MET A 14 6.59 -24.56 -1.36
N LEU A 15 7.15 -23.45 -0.88
CA LEU A 15 6.47 -22.16 -0.77
C LEU A 15 7.10 -21.16 -1.74
N GLN A 16 6.25 -20.45 -2.46
CA GLN A 16 6.66 -19.43 -3.40
C GLN A 16 5.90 -18.13 -3.14
N GLU A 17 6.61 -17.04 -3.24
CA GLU A 17 6.06 -15.68 -3.19
C GLU A 17 5.86 -15.15 -4.60
N ILE A 18 4.65 -14.68 -4.84
CA ILE A 18 4.27 -13.93 -6.02
C ILE A 18 4.22 -12.48 -5.61
N SER A 19 4.97 -11.61 -6.27
CA SER A 19 4.91 -10.18 -6.04
C SER A 19 4.54 -9.42 -7.30
N MET A 20 3.62 -8.47 -7.16
CA MET A 20 3.23 -7.53 -8.20
C MET A 20 3.57 -6.12 -7.74
N THR A 21 4.43 -5.44 -8.49
CA THR A 21 4.93 -4.11 -8.15
C THR A 21 4.46 -3.07 -9.16
N TRP A 22 3.90 -1.99 -8.66
CA TRP A 22 3.57 -0.77 -9.41
C TRP A 22 4.53 0.33 -9.00
N VAL A 23 5.04 1.05 -10.00
CA VAL A 23 5.98 2.15 -9.81
C VAL A 23 5.28 3.44 -10.18
N SER A 24 5.19 4.36 -9.24
CA SER A 24 4.63 5.69 -9.43
C SER A 24 5.72 6.75 -9.29
N LYS A 25 5.55 7.86 -10.01
CA LYS A 25 6.44 8.99 -9.83
C LYS A 25 6.23 9.58 -8.45
N ARG A 26 7.34 9.89 -7.80
CA ARG A 26 7.36 10.62 -6.55
C ARG A 26 6.55 11.92 -6.63
N VAL A 27 5.92 12.28 -5.53
CA VAL A 27 5.32 13.62 -5.38
C VAL A 27 6.40 14.67 -5.66
N PRO A 28 6.17 15.65 -6.57
CA PRO A 28 7.16 16.65 -6.90
C PRO A 28 7.65 17.40 -5.65
N ARG A 29 8.93 17.73 -5.63
CA ARG A 29 9.60 18.33 -4.47
C ARG A 29 8.93 19.59 -3.94
N GLU A 30 8.31 20.37 -4.83
CA GLU A 30 7.57 21.59 -4.52
C GLU A 30 6.30 21.34 -3.67
N TYR A 31 5.73 20.10 -3.73
CA TYR A 31 4.55 19.69 -2.97
C TYR A 31 4.86 18.91 -1.71
N MET A 32 6.13 18.56 -1.45
CA MET A 32 6.50 17.73 -0.29
C MET A 32 6.19 18.39 1.06
N ASN A 33 6.15 19.73 1.12
CA ASN A 33 5.77 20.49 2.30
C ASN A 33 4.27 20.83 2.36
N THR A 34 3.45 20.15 1.57
CA THR A 34 1.99 20.32 1.54
C THR A 34 1.30 19.12 2.19
N ILE A 35 -0.03 19.11 2.18
CA ILE A 35 -0.84 17.96 2.62
C ILE A 35 -0.79 16.77 1.64
N GLN A 36 -0.38 16.99 0.39
CA GLN A 36 -0.46 15.98 -0.68
C GLN A 36 0.29 14.68 -0.35
N PRO A 37 1.55 14.69 0.12
CA PRO A 37 2.24 13.45 0.51
C PRO A 37 1.49 12.67 1.58
N VAL A 38 0.89 13.35 2.55
CA VAL A 38 0.16 12.71 3.65
C VAL A 38 -1.13 12.05 3.15
N ILE A 39 -1.84 12.69 2.21
CA ILE A 39 -3.03 12.11 1.58
C ILE A 39 -2.66 10.92 0.71
N PHE A 40 -1.58 11.05 -0.07
CA PHE A 40 -1.08 9.98 -0.93
C PHE A 40 -0.65 8.76 -0.10
N ASP A 41 0.10 8.99 0.97
CA ASP A 41 0.54 7.96 1.90
C ASP A 41 -0.62 7.16 2.51
N ARG A 42 -1.66 7.88 2.95
CA ARG A 42 -2.90 7.25 3.42
C ARG A 42 -3.59 6.44 2.32
N ALA A 43 -3.70 6.98 1.11
CA ALA A 43 -4.36 6.29 0.01
C ALA A 43 -3.64 4.98 -0.34
N MET A 44 -2.31 4.98 -0.37
CA MET A 44 -1.50 3.80 -0.61
C MET A 44 -1.69 2.73 0.47
N ASP A 45 -1.74 3.13 1.74
CA ASP A 45 -1.92 2.19 2.85
C ASP A 45 -3.34 1.59 2.85
N VAL A 46 -4.36 2.42 2.61
CA VAL A 46 -5.75 1.97 2.47
C VAL A 46 -5.89 1.01 1.28
N LEU A 47 -5.25 1.32 0.14
CA LEU A 47 -5.21 0.45 -1.03
C LEU A 47 -4.64 -0.93 -0.69
N GLY A 48 -3.50 -0.96 0.00
CA GLY A 48 -2.88 -2.21 0.45
C GLY A 48 -3.81 -3.05 1.31
N LYS A 49 -4.50 -2.42 2.27
CA LYS A 49 -5.45 -3.10 3.15
C LYS A 49 -6.69 -3.64 2.43
N VAL A 50 -7.21 -2.89 1.46
CA VAL A 50 -8.34 -3.37 0.62
C VAL A 50 -7.89 -4.55 -0.23
N ALA A 51 -6.77 -4.42 -0.93
CA ALA A 51 -6.24 -5.49 -1.80
C ALA A 51 -5.93 -6.76 -1.00
N GLU A 52 -5.28 -6.64 0.17
CA GLU A 52 -5.00 -7.77 1.06
C GLU A 52 -6.29 -8.49 1.47
N ARG A 53 -7.34 -7.77 1.88
CA ARG A 53 -8.61 -8.37 2.28
C ARG A 53 -9.32 -9.08 1.13
N ARG A 54 -9.39 -8.43 -0.05
CA ARG A 54 -9.99 -9.06 -1.24
C ARG A 54 -9.24 -10.31 -1.64
N LEU A 55 -7.89 -10.26 -1.62
CA LEU A 55 -7.05 -11.40 -1.96
C LEU A 55 -7.24 -12.56 -0.98
N ARG A 56 -7.21 -12.32 0.32
CA ARG A 56 -7.46 -13.36 1.31
C ARG A 56 -8.83 -14.01 1.11
N ALA A 57 -9.87 -13.20 0.90
CA ALA A 57 -11.22 -13.71 0.72
C ALA A 57 -11.38 -14.55 -0.56
N ILE A 58 -10.79 -14.14 -1.68
CA ILE A 58 -10.90 -14.88 -2.94
C ILE A 58 -10.06 -16.17 -2.90
N LEU A 59 -8.86 -16.15 -2.33
CA LEU A 59 -8.02 -17.31 -2.20
C LEU A 59 -8.65 -18.38 -1.27
N GLU A 60 -9.25 -17.95 -0.17
CA GLU A 60 -10.02 -18.82 0.73
C GLU A 60 -11.22 -19.44 0.02
N LYS A 61 -11.98 -18.62 -0.73
CA LYS A 61 -13.14 -19.08 -1.51
C LYS A 61 -12.77 -20.14 -2.55
N GLU A 62 -11.64 -19.97 -3.22
CA GLU A 62 -11.13 -20.91 -4.23
C GLU A 62 -10.38 -22.11 -3.59
N GLY A 63 -10.29 -22.16 -2.26
CA GLY A 63 -9.67 -23.27 -1.53
C GLY A 63 -8.14 -23.33 -1.65
N ILE A 64 -7.50 -22.21 -1.99
CA ILE A 64 -6.04 -22.12 -2.10
C ILE A 64 -5.45 -21.83 -0.72
N PRO A 65 -4.63 -22.73 -0.16
CA PRO A 65 -3.95 -22.49 1.11
C PRO A 65 -2.93 -21.36 0.99
N VAL A 66 -3.08 -20.34 1.81
CA VAL A 66 -2.21 -19.15 1.78
C VAL A 66 -1.35 -19.10 3.03
N ALA A 67 -0.04 -19.01 2.87
CA ALA A 67 0.89 -18.81 3.97
C ALA A 67 0.92 -17.34 4.39
N ASP A 68 0.94 -16.41 3.44
CA ASP A 68 0.88 -14.98 3.69
C ASP A 68 0.24 -14.21 2.54
N VAL A 69 -0.42 -13.08 2.88
CA VAL A 69 -0.80 -12.00 1.95
C VAL A 69 -0.41 -10.71 2.61
N SER A 70 0.42 -9.92 1.96
CA SER A 70 0.94 -8.67 2.48
C SER A 70 1.14 -7.65 1.38
N TYR A 71 1.42 -6.41 1.77
CA TYR A 71 1.86 -5.37 0.85
C TYR A 71 3.05 -4.62 1.42
N ILE A 72 3.91 -4.17 0.52
CA ILE A 72 5.11 -3.40 0.83
C ILE A 72 5.00 -2.05 0.12
N ARG A 73 5.35 -1.02 0.84
CA ARG A 73 5.47 0.34 0.30
C ARG A 73 6.90 0.79 0.48
N GLU A 74 7.53 1.11 -0.61
CA GLU A 74 8.84 1.72 -0.61
C GLU A 74 8.70 3.15 -1.12
N SER A 75 9.04 4.10 -0.28
CA SER A 75 8.98 5.50 -0.64
C SER A 75 10.35 5.98 -1.11
N ALA A 76 10.35 6.79 -2.15
CA ALA A 76 11.54 7.50 -2.60
C ALA A 76 12.11 8.47 -1.53
N ASP A 77 11.42 8.64 -0.41
CA ASP A 77 11.90 9.40 0.75
C ASP A 77 13.18 8.80 1.36
N GLU A 78 13.46 7.53 1.09
CA GLU A 78 14.64 6.82 1.58
C GLU A 78 15.78 6.75 0.54
N GLY A 79 15.58 7.32 -0.68
CA GLY A 79 16.59 7.31 -1.74
C GLY A 79 16.18 8.04 -3.03
N PRO A 80 17.08 8.10 -4.01
CA PRO A 80 16.75 8.62 -5.33
C PRO A 80 15.96 7.56 -6.11
N GLY A 81 14.65 7.69 -6.22
CA GLY A 81 13.83 6.73 -6.96
C GLY A 81 12.37 7.13 -7.04
N ASP A 82 11.60 6.27 -7.68
CA ASP A 82 10.15 6.36 -7.75
C ASP A 82 9.53 5.62 -6.55
N ASP A 83 8.33 6.01 -6.15
CA ASP A 83 7.58 5.29 -5.11
C ASP A 83 7.11 3.94 -5.65
N MET A 84 7.23 2.89 -4.85
CA MET A 84 6.81 1.54 -5.22
C MET A 84 5.73 1.01 -4.28
N PHE A 85 4.73 0.38 -4.88
CA PHE A 85 3.70 -0.37 -4.19
C PHE A 85 3.76 -1.82 -4.66
N THR A 86 3.99 -2.75 -3.75
CA THR A 86 4.11 -4.18 -4.06
C THR A 86 3.09 -4.97 -3.25
N MET A 87 2.26 -5.74 -3.95
CA MET A 87 1.44 -6.78 -3.33
C MET A 87 2.18 -8.11 -3.37
N CYS A 88 2.16 -8.84 -2.26
CA CYS A 88 2.81 -10.13 -2.10
C CYS A 88 1.80 -11.20 -1.67
N VAL A 89 1.89 -12.38 -2.28
CA VAL A 89 1.12 -13.57 -1.89
C VAL A 89 2.06 -14.76 -1.82
N THR A 90 2.04 -15.47 -0.70
CA THR A 90 2.83 -16.70 -0.50
C THR A 90 1.91 -17.91 -0.50
N VAL A 91 2.12 -18.82 -1.45
CA VAL A 91 1.34 -20.06 -1.65
C VAL A 91 2.24 -21.26 -1.89
N GLY A 92 1.64 -22.44 -1.92
CA GLY A 92 2.33 -23.64 -2.39
C GLY A 92 2.74 -23.56 -3.86
N SER A 93 3.80 -24.28 -4.24
CA SER A 93 4.33 -24.27 -5.61
C SER A 93 3.29 -24.65 -6.67
N ASP A 94 2.34 -25.51 -6.32
CA ASP A 94 1.30 -25.99 -7.24
C ASP A 94 0.20 -24.94 -7.49
N ASP A 95 0.05 -23.97 -6.58
CA ASP A 95 -1.01 -22.95 -6.60
C ASP A 95 -0.57 -21.64 -7.22
N VAL A 96 0.70 -21.49 -7.60
CA VAL A 96 1.31 -20.21 -8.07
C VAL A 96 0.55 -19.61 -9.25
N SER A 97 0.21 -20.42 -10.26
CA SER A 97 -0.48 -19.92 -11.46
C SER A 97 -1.87 -19.39 -11.11
N SER A 98 -2.65 -20.14 -10.34
CA SER A 98 -4.00 -19.77 -9.91
C SER A 98 -3.98 -18.52 -9.02
N ALA A 99 -3.07 -18.49 -8.05
CA ALA A 99 -2.92 -17.34 -7.15
C ALA A 99 -2.52 -16.07 -7.91
N ARG A 100 -1.64 -16.16 -8.91
CA ARG A 100 -1.26 -15.05 -9.77
C ARG A 100 -2.45 -14.48 -10.56
N GLU A 101 -3.27 -15.36 -11.15
CA GLU A 101 -4.47 -14.94 -11.90
C GLU A 101 -5.47 -14.24 -10.98
N LEU A 102 -5.73 -14.79 -9.80
CA LEU A 102 -6.63 -14.20 -8.80
C LEU A 102 -6.10 -12.85 -8.32
N MET A 103 -4.81 -12.73 -8.07
CA MET A 103 -4.16 -11.48 -7.67
C MET A 103 -4.31 -10.41 -8.75
N SER A 104 -4.05 -10.76 -10.01
CA SER A 104 -4.28 -9.86 -11.14
C SER A 104 -5.75 -9.44 -11.26
N GLY A 105 -6.68 -10.40 -11.13
CA GLY A 105 -8.12 -10.14 -11.15
C GLY A 105 -8.58 -9.19 -10.05
N VAL A 106 -8.09 -9.36 -8.82
CA VAL A 106 -8.39 -8.45 -7.70
C VAL A 106 -7.89 -7.03 -7.98
N MET A 107 -6.66 -6.88 -8.43
CA MET A 107 -6.11 -5.56 -8.73
C MET A 107 -6.83 -4.88 -9.89
N CYS A 108 -7.16 -5.62 -10.96
CA CYS A 108 -7.98 -5.10 -12.05
C CYS A 108 -9.38 -4.69 -11.58
N SER A 109 -10.00 -5.44 -10.64
CA SER A 109 -11.32 -5.08 -10.12
C SER A 109 -11.30 -3.80 -9.28
N ILE A 110 -10.20 -3.52 -8.59
CA ILE A 110 -10.03 -2.26 -7.86
C ILE A 110 -9.93 -1.09 -8.84
N ASP A 111 -9.24 -1.28 -9.96
CA ASP A 111 -9.11 -0.25 -11.01
C ASP A 111 -10.44 -0.01 -11.73
N SER A 112 -11.12 -1.08 -12.20
CA SER A 112 -12.32 -0.97 -13.04
C SER A 112 -13.60 -0.66 -12.27
N ASP A 113 -13.81 -1.32 -11.14
CA ASP A 113 -15.07 -1.27 -10.38
C ASP A 113 -14.96 -0.35 -9.17
N GLY A 114 -13.74 -0.05 -8.75
CA GLY A 114 -13.42 0.71 -7.57
C GLY A 114 -13.63 -0.07 -6.27
N VAL A 115 -13.67 0.67 -5.18
CA VAL A 115 -13.87 0.17 -3.82
C VAL A 115 -15.16 0.74 -3.26
N SER A 116 -15.97 -0.11 -2.63
CA SER A 116 -17.20 0.33 -1.98
C SER A 116 -16.92 1.22 -0.75
N VAL A 117 -17.89 2.03 -0.35
CA VAL A 117 -17.76 2.88 0.85
C VAL A 117 -17.49 2.03 2.08
N GLU A 118 -18.12 0.88 2.20
CA GLU A 118 -17.95 -0.03 3.34
C GLU A 118 -16.52 -0.60 3.41
N GLU A 119 -16.00 -1.11 2.30
CA GLU A 119 -14.61 -1.62 2.23
C GLU A 119 -13.60 -0.52 2.53
N TYR A 120 -13.82 0.68 1.96
CA TYR A 120 -12.97 1.84 2.21
C TYR A 120 -12.93 2.20 3.69
N LEU A 121 -14.10 2.30 4.35
CA LEU A 121 -14.18 2.67 5.76
C LEU A 121 -13.52 1.65 6.68
N LEU A 122 -13.64 0.36 6.37
CA LEU A 122 -12.96 -0.69 7.13
C LEU A 122 -11.43 -0.58 7.01
N ALA A 123 -10.92 -0.35 5.81
CA ALA A 123 -9.49 -0.21 5.58
C ALA A 123 -8.94 1.10 6.17
N GLU A 124 -9.69 2.19 6.03
CA GLU A 124 -9.38 3.48 6.62
C GLU A 124 -9.32 3.42 8.16
N ALA A 125 -10.27 2.71 8.79
CA ALA A 125 -10.28 2.52 10.24
C ALA A 125 -9.02 1.79 10.72
N ASP A 126 -8.53 0.80 9.99
CA ASP A 126 -7.28 0.11 10.33
C ASP A 126 -6.06 1.04 10.23
N TYR A 127 -5.98 1.83 9.15
CA TYR A 127 -4.95 2.85 9.01
C TYR A 127 -4.96 3.83 10.18
N MET A 128 -6.13 4.40 10.49
CA MET A 128 -6.28 5.37 11.56
C MET A 128 -6.00 4.77 12.95
N ASN A 129 -6.35 3.51 13.18
CA ASN A 129 -6.02 2.79 14.41
C ASN A 129 -4.51 2.55 14.54
N GLY A 130 -3.81 2.22 13.46
CA GLY A 130 -2.36 2.11 13.41
C GLY A 130 -1.72 3.44 13.82
N LEU A 131 -2.11 4.51 13.14
CA LEU A 131 -1.60 5.87 13.38
C LEU A 131 -1.87 6.35 14.81
N ARG A 132 -3.05 6.05 15.36
CA ARG A 132 -3.40 6.34 16.76
C ARG A 132 -2.50 5.61 17.75
N ARG A 133 -2.22 4.32 17.51
CA ARG A 133 -1.29 3.53 18.35
C ARG A 133 0.11 4.12 18.32
N GLU A 134 0.62 4.45 17.14
CA GLU A 134 1.93 5.09 17.00
C GLU A 134 1.99 6.44 17.71
N SER A 135 0.93 7.24 17.59
CA SER A 135 0.86 8.56 18.22
C SER A 135 0.85 8.50 19.76
N ALA A 136 0.39 7.37 20.33
CA ALA A 136 0.34 7.13 21.77
C ALA A 136 1.65 6.55 22.34
N LEU A 137 2.57 6.07 21.48
CA LEU A 137 3.85 5.56 21.94
C LEU A 137 4.71 6.71 22.51
N PRO A 138 5.35 6.50 23.66
CA PRO A 138 6.31 7.48 24.17
C PRO A 138 7.43 7.65 23.14
N TYR A 139 7.89 8.87 23.00
CA TYR A 139 8.88 9.28 22.03
C TYR A 139 10.08 8.31 22.05
N ARG A 140 10.20 7.48 21.02
CA ARG A 140 11.31 6.53 20.91
C ARG A 140 12.56 7.29 20.50
N ALA A 141 13.61 7.09 21.28
CA ALA A 141 15.02 7.40 21.09
C ALA A 141 15.37 8.48 20.04
N ASN A 142 16.29 9.34 20.41
CA ASN A 142 16.88 10.39 19.58
C ASN A 142 17.30 9.91 18.17
N ALA A 143 17.64 8.62 18.00
CA ALA A 143 18.00 8.01 16.74
C ALA A 143 16.88 8.13 15.68
N ALA A 144 15.65 7.74 16.00
CA ALA A 144 14.53 7.82 15.06
C ALA A 144 14.17 9.28 14.66
N TYR A 145 14.43 10.22 15.57
CA TYR A 145 14.27 11.64 15.25
C TYR A 145 15.39 12.14 14.34
N VAL A 146 16.63 11.71 14.59
CA VAL A 146 17.77 12.02 13.74
C VAL A 146 17.59 11.47 12.34
N ASP A 147 17.14 10.22 12.21
CA ASP A 147 16.85 9.59 10.91
C ASP A 147 15.78 10.37 10.13
N ARG A 148 14.71 10.81 10.79
CA ARG A 148 13.69 11.67 10.16
C ARG A 148 14.25 13.02 9.73
N CYS A 149 15.09 13.64 10.53
CA CYS A 149 15.76 14.89 10.17
C CYS A 149 16.69 14.71 8.97
N ILE A 150 17.43 13.62 8.93
CA ILE A 150 18.30 13.26 7.80
C ILE A 150 17.47 13.05 6.53
N SER A 151 16.40 12.26 6.62
CA SER A 151 15.49 12.02 5.49
C SER A 151 14.83 13.30 5.01
N ALA A 152 14.38 14.17 5.93
CA ALA A 152 13.82 15.47 5.57
C ALA A 152 14.85 16.38 4.87
N PHE A 153 16.10 16.37 5.33
CA PHE A 153 17.17 17.17 4.76
C PHE A 153 17.64 16.64 3.39
N LEU A 154 17.88 15.34 3.30
CA LEU A 154 18.44 14.72 2.09
C LEU A 154 17.38 14.54 0.99
N TYR A 155 16.18 14.13 1.38
CA TYR A 155 15.13 13.70 0.45
C TYR A 155 13.90 14.60 0.47
N ASN A 156 13.91 15.67 1.29
CA ASN A 156 12.79 16.58 1.47
C ASN A 156 11.51 15.87 1.94
N SER A 157 11.66 14.82 2.76
CA SER A 157 10.53 14.10 3.31
C SER A 157 9.74 14.93 4.33
N VAL A 158 8.48 14.54 4.56
CA VAL A 158 7.60 15.26 5.49
C VAL A 158 8.08 15.09 6.93
N LEU A 159 8.50 16.17 7.56
CA LEU A 159 8.92 16.19 8.97
C LEU A 159 7.70 16.31 9.90
N SER A 160 6.78 15.37 9.84
CA SER A 160 5.60 15.34 10.70
C SER A 160 5.61 14.12 11.62
N SER A 161 5.22 14.31 12.86
CA SER A 161 5.03 13.19 13.79
C SER A 161 3.71 12.46 13.50
N SER A 162 3.61 11.18 13.86
CA SER A 162 2.36 10.40 13.75
C SER A 162 1.19 11.09 14.47
N LYS A 163 1.46 11.83 15.56
CA LYS A 163 0.46 12.64 16.26
C LYS A 163 -0.04 13.81 15.40
N GLN A 164 0.84 14.49 14.69
CA GLN A 164 0.46 15.60 13.79
C GLN A 164 -0.31 15.07 12.59
N ILE A 165 0.13 13.96 12.01
CA ILE A 165 -0.55 13.30 10.88
C ILE A 165 -1.95 12.83 11.32
N TYR A 166 -2.08 12.20 12.48
CA TYR A 166 -3.37 11.80 13.04
C TYR A 166 -4.30 13.01 13.24
N ALA A 167 -3.80 14.09 13.85
CA ALA A 167 -4.58 15.31 14.05
C ALA A 167 -5.02 15.93 12.73
N LEU A 168 -4.17 15.90 11.70
CA LEU A 168 -4.50 16.40 10.37
C LEU A 168 -5.65 15.62 9.73
N HIS A 169 -5.63 14.30 9.82
CA HIS A 169 -6.70 13.44 9.29
C HIS A 169 -8.03 13.59 10.03
N THR A 170 -8.00 13.96 11.31
CA THR A 170 -9.21 14.14 12.13
C THR A 170 -9.73 15.58 12.15
N ALA A 171 -8.97 16.57 11.66
CA ALA A 171 -9.31 17.99 11.75
C ALA A 171 -10.48 18.42 10.84
N ARG A 172 -10.71 17.72 9.72
CA ARG A 172 -11.80 18.02 8.78
C ARG A 172 -12.30 16.71 8.18
N GLU A 173 -13.47 16.30 8.62
CA GLU A 173 -14.15 15.14 8.06
C GLU A 173 -14.97 15.55 6.84
N LEU A 174 -14.58 15.06 5.68
CA LEU A 174 -15.44 15.02 4.51
C LEU A 174 -16.45 13.88 4.67
N PRO A 175 -17.64 13.97 4.05
CA PRO A 175 -18.58 12.84 4.00
C PRO A 175 -17.91 11.56 3.47
N ASP A 176 -18.26 10.41 4.03
CA ASP A 176 -17.64 9.11 3.72
C ASP A 176 -17.66 8.80 2.21
N SER A 177 -18.77 9.08 1.54
CA SER A 177 -18.91 8.89 0.09
C SER A 177 -17.95 9.77 -0.72
N VAL A 178 -17.63 10.97 -0.24
CA VAL A 178 -16.69 11.87 -0.90
C VAL A 178 -15.27 11.37 -0.70
N ARG A 179 -14.93 10.93 0.52
CA ARG A 179 -13.61 10.36 0.83
C ARG A 179 -13.34 9.11 0.02
N CYS A 180 -14.32 8.19 -0.05
CA CYS A 180 -14.23 6.98 -0.84
C CYS A 180 -14.06 7.27 -2.34
N ARG A 181 -14.80 8.23 -2.90
CA ARG A 181 -14.66 8.64 -4.29
C ARG A 181 -13.26 9.18 -4.58
N LEU A 182 -12.76 10.10 -3.74
CA LEU A 182 -11.40 10.63 -3.90
C LEU A 182 -10.34 9.54 -3.79
N PHE A 183 -10.55 8.57 -2.90
CA PHE A 183 -9.68 7.40 -2.81
C PHE A 183 -9.69 6.58 -4.10
N ASN A 184 -10.86 6.28 -4.67
CA ASN A 184 -10.98 5.53 -5.93
C ASN A 184 -10.28 6.26 -7.09
N ASP A 185 -10.40 7.59 -7.18
CA ASP A 185 -9.69 8.38 -8.19
C ASP A 185 -8.17 8.25 -8.06
N VAL A 186 -7.65 8.22 -6.82
CA VAL A 186 -6.22 8.03 -6.56
C VAL A 186 -5.80 6.58 -6.85
N ALA A 187 -6.59 5.60 -6.40
CA ALA A 187 -6.30 4.19 -6.61
C ALA A 187 -6.22 3.85 -8.12
N ALA A 188 -7.17 4.31 -8.92
CA ALA A 188 -7.15 4.13 -10.37
C ALA A 188 -5.94 4.77 -11.04
N ALA A 189 -5.42 5.87 -10.50
CA ALA A 189 -4.20 6.49 -11.01
C ALA A 189 -2.92 5.72 -10.66
N LEU A 190 -2.96 4.91 -9.60
CA LEU A 190 -1.83 4.12 -9.10
C LEU A 190 -1.77 2.71 -9.69
N ILE A 191 -2.93 2.07 -9.80
CA ILE A 191 -3.09 0.73 -10.34
C ILE A 191 -3.42 0.86 -11.81
N TYR A 192 -2.44 0.74 -12.67
CA TYR A 192 -2.69 0.63 -14.10
C TYR A 192 -2.49 -0.83 -14.55
N PRO A 193 -3.19 -1.27 -15.63
CA PRO A 193 -3.13 -2.64 -16.09
C PRO A 193 -1.69 -3.09 -16.34
N PHE A 194 -1.37 -4.33 -15.99
CA PHE A 194 -0.13 -4.95 -16.43
C PHE A 194 -0.18 -5.12 -17.94
N ASP A 195 0.79 -4.54 -18.65
CA ASP A 195 1.01 -4.89 -20.05
C ASP A 195 1.32 -6.38 -20.14
N SER A 196 0.54 -7.10 -20.93
CA SER A 196 0.69 -8.54 -21.14
C SER A 196 2.05 -8.95 -21.76
N GLU A 197 2.85 -7.98 -22.18
CA GLU A 197 4.19 -8.15 -22.72
C GLU A 197 5.32 -8.09 -21.67
N SER A 198 5.00 -7.82 -20.41
CA SER A 198 6.00 -7.69 -19.32
C SER A 198 6.14 -8.96 -18.46
N VAL A 199 5.86 -10.12 -19.02
CA VAL A 199 5.98 -11.44 -18.37
C VAL A 199 7.23 -12.15 -18.83
#